data_8337137b0bb469f975935a09f07ec0f5
#
_entry.id   8337137b0bb469f975935a09f07ec0f5
#
_cell.length_a   1.000
_cell.length_b   1.000
_cell.length_c   1.000
_cell.angle_alpha   90.00
_cell.angle_beta   90.00
_cell.angle_gamma   90.00
#
_symmetry.space_group_name_H-M   'P 1'
#
loop_
_entity.id
_entity.type
_entity.pdbx_description
1 polymer ?
#
loop_
_entity_poly.entity_id
_entity_poly.type
_entity_poly.pdbx_seq_one_letter_code
_entity_poly.pdbx_strand_id
1 'polypeptide(L)'
;LGLFTDKIVFITGAGSGLGRGIAIELASRGAVIVATDRNATTAEETAATIRVAGNRAESLTLDVTNAAAVRTTVGETAKKYGRLDYIFNNAGIGFAGEIRDSTLEQWHTVMDVNFYGVLHGVLAAYPIMVKQGSGHIVNTASLAGLAITPTMSAYAASKHAVVGLSRAIRAEGVALGVKVTTLCPSFIESSIYENSITAGIGDTTVRSMVPFPIIPLRQGILALIAGVEHNEELVVIPRVARTLWWMIRFAPRMMAGKFQSNLSYFRRKQRIAP
;
A
#
# COMPACT_ATOMS: atom_id res chain seq x y z
N LEU A 1 7.42 24.91 12.28
CA LEU A 1 6.22 24.16 11.86
C LEU A 1 6.65 22.83 11.31
N GLY A 2 5.97 21.75 11.70
CA GLY A 2 6.27 20.39 11.20
C GLY A 2 5.92 20.25 9.71
N LEU A 3 6.56 19.30 9.03
CA LEU A 3 6.36 19.06 7.58
C LEU A 3 4.90 18.82 7.19
N PHE A 4 4.12 18.21 8.10
CA PHE A 4 2.71 17.85 7.87
C PHE A 4 1.72 18.86 8.47
N THR A 5 2.19 19.88 9.19
CA THR A 5 1.30 20.89 9.80
C THR A 5 0.45 21.56 8.73
N ASP A 6 -0.89 21.52 8.91
CA ASP A 6 -1.91 22.06 8.01
C ASP A 6 -1.93 21.48 6.58
N LYS A 7 -1.25 20.35 6.36
CA LYS A 7 -1.26 19.64 5.07
C LYS A 7 -2.53 18.84 4.90
N ILE A 8 -3.12 18.90 3.71
CA ILE A 8 -4.28 18.11 3.33
C ILE A 8 -3.80 16.76 2.82
N VAL A 9 -4.17 15.70 3.53
CA VAL A 9 -3.72 14.32 3.30
C VAL A 9 -4.92 13.44 3.02
N PHE A 10 -5.01 12.95 1.78
CA PHE A 10 -6.03 11.99 1.34
C PHE A 10 -5.47 10.57 1.44
N ILE A 11 -6.19 9.64 2.10
CA ILE A 11 -5.70 8.28 2.32
C ILE A 11 -6.77 7.27 1.93
N THR A 12 -6.45 6.35 1.00
CA THR A 12 -7.32 5.23 0.65
C THR A 12 -7.04 4.01 1.52
N GLY A 13 -8.08 3.24 1.84
CA GLY A 13 -7.95 2.09 2.74
C GLY A 13 -7.57 2.53 4.17
N ALA A 14 -8.11 3.66 4.60
CA ALA A 14 -7.82 4.25 5.91
C ALA A 14 -8.61 3.62 7.06
N GLY A 15 -9.52 2.69 6.78
CA GLY A 15 -10.34 2.02 7.78
C GLY A 15 -9.59 1.00 8.63
N SER A 16 -8.43 0.51 8.22
CA SER A 16 -7.69 -0.53 8.93
C SER A 16 -6.18 -0.52 8.68
N GLY A 17 -5.44 -1.32 9.42
CA GLY A 17 -4.03 -1.64 9.19
C GLY A 17 -3.13 -0.42 8.99
N LEU A 18 -2.33 -0.45 7.93
CA LEU A 18 -1.37 0.62 7.60
C LEU A 18 -2.06 1.96 7.33
N GLY A 19 -3.17 1.96 6.56
CA GLY A 19 -3.88 3.20 6.22
C GLY A 19 -4.40 3.92 7.44
N ARG A 20 -5.07 3.19 8.36
CA ARG A 20 -5.53 3.73 9.65
C ARG A 20 -4.38 4.27 10.49
N GLY A 21 -3.30 3.49 10.59
CA GLY A 21 -2.16 3.91 11.40
C GLY A 21 -1.41 5.12 10.82
N ILE A 22 -1.25 5.19 9.51
CA ILE A 22 -0.68 6.37 8.82
C ILE A 22 -1.58 7.60 9.05
N ALA A 23 -2.90 7.45 8.93
CA ALA A 23 -3.87 8.53 9.17
C ALA A 23 -3.72 9.13 10.58
N ILE A 24 -3.71 8.26 11.60
CA ILE A 24 -3.58 8.69 13.01
C ILE A 24 -2.22 9.36 13.26
N GLU A 25 -1.15 8.79 12.75
CA GLU A 25 0.21 9.35 12.95
C GLU A 25 0.37 10.70 12.25
N LEU A 26 -0.11 10.86 11.01
CA LEU A 26 -0.03 12.13 10.29
C LEU A 26 -0.92 13.20 10.91
N ALA A 27 -2.10 12.83 11.42
CA ALA A 27 -2.97 13.73 12.18
C ALA A 27 -2.27 14.25 13.43
N SER A 28 -1.57 13.41 14.19
CA SER A 28 -0.81 13.80 15.38
C SER A 28 0.34 14.78 15.07
N ARG A 29 0.78 14.83 13.79
CA ARG A 29 1.78 15.76 13.28
C ARG A 29 1.16 17.02 12.67
N GLY A 30 -0.15 17.25 12.87
CA GLY A 30 -0.86 18.44 12.48
C GLY A 30 -1.51 18.41 11.08
N ALA A 31 -1.53 17.28 10.40
CA ALA A 31 -2.23 17.15 9.12
C ALA A 31 -3.75 17.19 9.27
N VAL A 32 -4.44 17.60 8.20
CA VAL A 32 -5.88 17.41 8.01
C VAL A 32 -6.07 16.13 7.22
N ILE A 33 -6.74 15.15 7.80
CA ILE A 33 -6.88 13.82 7.19
C ILE A 33 -8.25 13.68 6.52
N VAL A 34 -8.23 13.22 5.27
CA VAL A 34 -9.40 12.71 4.56
C VAL A 34 -9.24 11.20 4.50
N ALA A 35 -9.89 10.51 5.44
CA ALA A 35 -9.83 9.05 5.59
C ALA A 35 -10.87 8.41 4.69
N THR A 36 -10.45 7.61 3.69
CA THR A 36 -11.40 6.93 2.81
C THR A 36 -11.25 5.42 2.87
N ASP A 37 -12.38 4.73 2.86
CA ASP A 37 -12.45 3.26 2.80
C ASP A 37 -13.75 2.83 2.12
N ARG A 38 -13.77 1.63 1.54
CA ARG A 38 -15.02 1.04 1.02
C ARG A 38 -16.03 0.75 2.13
N ASN A 39 -15.54 0.50 3.34
CA ASN A 39 -16.34 0.33 4.54
C ASN A 39 -16.47 1.70 5.26
N ALA A 40 -17.64 2.32 5.15
CA ALA A 40 -17.95 3.60 5.76
C ALA A 40 -17.74 3.62 7.28
N THR A 41 -18.10 2.52 7.96
CA THR A 41 -17.99 2.41 9.41
C THR A 41 -16.54 2.49 9.87
N THR A 42 -15.65 1.71 9.25
CA THR A 42 -14.23 1.68 9.64
C THR A 42 -13.49 2.97 9.27
N ALA A 43 -13.89 3.64 8.16
CA ALA A 43 -13.38 4.97 7.81
C ALA A 43 -13.76 6.00 8.88
N GLU A 44 -15.03 5.99 9.32
CA GLU A 44 -15.53 6.90 10.34
C GLU A 44 -14.90 6.62 11.71
N GLU A 45 -14.72 5.36 12.11
CA GLU A 45 -13.99 5.02 13.33
C GLU A 45 -12.58 5.62 13.37
N THR A 46 -11.88 5.59 12.24
CA THR A 46 -10.55 6.20 12.10
C THR A 46 -10.63 7.72 12.26
N ALA A 47 -11.54 8.37 11.54
CA ALA A 47 -11.72 9.82 11.62
C ALA A 47 -12.17 10.27 13.02
N ALA A 48 -13.09 9.53 13.66
CA ALA A 48 -13.53 9.77 15.02
C ALA A 48 -12.39 9.68 16.03
N THR A 49 -11.56 8.63 15.92
CA THR A 49 -10.35 8.46 16.75
C THR A 49 -9.44 9.69 16.66
N ILE A 50 -9.22 10.20 15.45
CA ILE A 50 -8.39 11.37 15.20
C ILE A 50 -9.03 12.65 15.82
N ARG A 51 -10.35 12.84 15.65
CA ARG A 51 -11.05 13.99 16.20
C ARG A 51 -11.10 13.98 17.74
N VAL A 52 -11.31 12.81 18.35
CA VAL A 52 -11.28 12.65 19.83
C VAL A 52 -9.92 13.03 20.40
N ALA A 53 -8.82 12.76 19.65
CA ALA A 53 -7.48 13.21 20.02
C ALA A 53 -7.20 14.71 19.77
N GLY A 54 -8.23 15.50 19.42
CA GLY A 54 -8.10 16.95 19.17
C GLY A 54 -7.55 17.33 17.80
N ASN A 55 -7.41 16.37 16.87
CA ASN A 55 -6.90 16.59 15.53
C ASN A 55 -8.03 16.68 14.49
N ARG A 56 -7.67 17.02 13.23
CA ARG A 56 -8.64 17.28 12.15
C ARG A 56 -8.73 16.07 11.20
N ALA A 57 -9.94 15.52 11.08
CA ALA A 57 -10.21 14.46 10.12
C ALA A 57 -11.68 14.43 9.68
N GLU A 58 -11.89 14.02 8.44
CA GLU A 58 -13.18 13.59 7.91
C GLU A 58 -13.07 12.20 7.31
N SER A 59 -14.20 11.52 7.21
CA SER A 59 -14.32 10.21 6.57
C SER A 59 -15.19 10.28 5.33
N LEU A 60 -14.86 9.52 4.31
CA LEU A 60 -15.64 9.36 3.09
C LEU A 60 -15.66 7.89 2.67
N THR A 61 -16.82 7.41 2.20
CA THR A 61 -16.91 6.07 1.63
C THR A 61 -16.37 6.10 0.21
N LEU A 62 -15.39 5.23 -0.09
CA LEU A 62 -14.77 5.18 -1.40
C LEU A 62 -14.30 3.77 -1.75
N ASP A 63 -14.86 3.22 -2.83
CA ASP A 63 -14.30 2.04 -3.51
C ASP A 63 -13.30 2.49 -4.57
N VAL A 64 -12.03 2.14 -4.38
CA VAL A 64 -10.93 2.53 -5.29
C VAL A 64 -11.03 1.87 -6.67
N THR A 65 -11.84 0.83 -6.84
CA THR A 65 -12.08 0.18 -8.14
C THR A 65 -12.98 1.04 -9.04
N ASN A 66 -13.74 1.97 -8.46
CA ASN A 66 -14.57 2.91 -9.21
C ASN A 66 -13.79 4.19 -9.58
N ALA A 67 -13.23 4.22 -10.79
CA ALA A 67 -12.44 5.34 -11.29
C ALA A 67 -13.17 6.70 -11.25
N ALA A 68 -14.47 6.72 -11.55
CA ALA A 68 -15.27 7.94 -11.54
C ALA A 68 -15.45 8.47 -10.11
N ALA A 69 -15.75 7.59 -9.16
CA ALA A 69 -15.87 7.94 -7.75
C ALA A 69 -14.53 8.48 -7.20
N VAL A 70 -13.40 7.82 -7.49
CA VAL A 70 -12.08 8.30 -7.07
C VAL A 70 -11.80 9.70 -7.60
N ARG A 71 -12.01 9.92 -8.91
CA ARG A 71 -11.79 11.23 -9.52
C ARG A 71 -12.66 12.32 -8.88
N THR A 72 -13.94 12.05 -8.66
CA THR A 72 -14.87 12.99 -8.03
C THR A 72 -14.44 13.30 -6.60
N THR A 73 -14.22 12.29 -5.77
CA THR A 73 -13.89 12.47 -4.35
C THR A 73 -12.56 13.19 -4.14
N VAL A 74 -11.52 12.86 -4.91
CA VAL A 74 -10.23 13.57 -4.87
C VAL A 74 -10.38 15.03 -5.33
N GLY A 75 -11.14 15.26 -6.41
CA GLY A 75 -11.40 16.60 -6.94
C GLY A 75 -12.20 17.48 -5.96
N GLU A 76 -13.24 16.94 -5.34
CA GLU A 76 -14.03 17.64 -4.32
C GLU A 76 -13.21 17.96 -3.08
N THR A 77 -12.34 17.04 -2.64
CA THR A 77 -11.38 17.28 -1.56
C THR A 77 -10.47 18.45 -1.88
N ALA A 78 -9.84 18.45 -3.05
CA ALA A 78 -8.96 19.55 -3.46
C ALA A 78 -9.72 20.89 -3.56
N LYS A 79 -10.96 20.89 -4.05
CA LYS A 79 -11.82 22.06 -4.12
C LYS A 79 -12.21 22.59 -2.72
N LYS A 80 -12.59 21.69 -1.81
CA LYS A 80 -13.02 22.02 -0.44
C LYS A 80 -11.92 22.71 0.36
N TYR A 81 -10.70 22.18 0.26
CA TYR A 81 -9.56 22.69 1.02
C TYR A 81 -8.67 23.68 0.24
N GLY A 82 -8.97 23.93 -1.04
CA GLY A 82 -8.18 24.78 -1.92
C GLY A 82 -6.83 24.16 -2.34
N ARG A 83 -6.53 22.96 -1.87
CA ARG A 83 -5.26 22.23 -2.14
C ARG A 83 -5.37 20.76 -1.86
N LEU A 84 -4.42 19.97 -2.40
CA LEU A 84 -4.15 18.58 -2.05
C LEU A 84 -2.63 18.41 -1.90
N ASP A 85 -2.15 18.21 -0.66
CA ASP A 85 -0.70 18.12 -0.41
C ASP A 85 -0.18 16.70 -0.56
N TYR A 86 -0.93 15.73 -0.05
CA TYR A 86 -0.55 14.32 -0.10
C TYR A 86 -1.75 13.46 -0.50
N ILE A 87 -1.47 12.46 -1.33
CA ILE A 87 -2.38 11.33 -1.52
C ILE A 87 -1.62 10.04 -1.20
N PHE A 88 -2.18 9.24 -0.27
CA PHE A 88 -1.71 7.90 0.01
C PHE A 88 -2.64 6.89 -0.67
N ASN A 89 -2.22 6.36 -1.80
CA ASN A 89 -2.87 5.26 -2.48
C ASN A 89 -2.48 3.97 -1.75
N ASN A 90 -3.19 3.67 -0.65
CA ASN A 90 -2.82 2.61 0.27
C ASN A 90 -3.79 1.42 0.21
N ALA A 91 -5.03 1.60 -0.23
CA ALA A 91 -5.99 0.49 -0.34
C ALA A 91 -5.38 -0.71 -1.07
N GLY A 92 -5.59 -1.90 -0.52
CA GLY A 92 -5.04 -3.12 -1.10
C GLY A 92 -5.51 -4.37 -0.38
N ILE A 93 -5.47 -5.49 -1.08
CA ILE A 93 -5.81 -6.82 -0.59
C ILE A 93 -4.66 -7.79 -0.85
N GLY A 94 -4.55 -8.82 -0.02
CA GLY A 94 -3.58 -9.90 -0.20
C GLY A 94 -4.08 -11.00 -1.14
N PHE A 95 -3.15 -11.81 -1.60
CA PHE A 95 -3.44 -13.07 -2.30
C PHE A 95 -2.41 -14.12 -1.86
N ALA A 96 -2.89 -15.34 -1.59
CA ALA A 96 -2.05 -16.49 -1.28
C ALA A 96 -2.59 -17.76 -1.94
N GLY A 97 -1.75 -18.43 -2.71
CA GLY A 97 -2.04 -19.68 -3.42
C GLY A 97 -1.11 -19.88 -4.62
N GLU A 98 -0.99 -21.11 -5.08
CA GLU A 98 -0.24 -21.38 -6.30
C GLU A 98 -1.05 -20.95 -7.54
N ILE A 99 -0.35 -20.60 -8.63
CA ILE A 99 -1.00 -20.15 -9.88
C ILE A 99 -1.96 -21.19 -10.45
N ARG A 100 -1.67 -22.47 -10.30
CA ARG A 100 -2.49 -23.58 -10.79
C ARG A 100 -3.86 -23.70 -10.10
N ASP A 101 -3.98 -23.13 -8.89
CA ASP A 101 -5.19 -23.19 -8.07
C ASP A 101 -5.98 -21.86 -8.12
N SER A 102 -5.43 -20.83 -8.78
CA SER A 102 -6.04 -19.51 -8.87
C SER A 102 -7.00 -19.39 -10.05
N THR A 103 -8.02 -18.54 -9.92
CA THR A 103 -8.97 -18.22 -11.00
C THR A 103 -8.70 -16.83 -11.58
N LEU A 104 -9.20 -16.59 -12.79
CA LEU A 104 -9.06 -15.29 -13.46
C LEU A 104 -9.80 -14.19 -12.69
N GLU A 105 -10.94 -14.50 -12.07
CA GLU A 105 -11.72 -13.56 -11.26
C GLU A 105 -10.92 -13.10 -10.03
N GLN A 106 -10.18 -14.02 -9.39
CA GLN A 106 -9.30 -13.68 -8.27
C GLN A 106 -8.17 -12.74 -8.73
N TRP A 107 -7.61 -12.98 -9.92
CA TRP A 107 -6.61 -12.11 -10.53
C TRP A 107 -7.17 -10.72 -10.82
N HIS A 108 -8.35 -10.64 -11.44
CA HIS A 108 -9.02 -9.36 -11.70
C HIS A 108 -9.24 -8.60 -10.40
N THR A 109 -9.82 -9.25 -9.39
CA THR A 109 -10.08 -8.63 -8.09
C THR A 109 -8.80 -8.04 -7.47
N VAL A 110 -7.70 -8.79 -7.49
CA VAL A 110 -6.41 -8.31 -6.96
C VAL A 110 -5.86 -7.15 -7.78
N MET A 111 -5.90 -7.23 -9.11
CA MET A 111 -5.41 -6.17 -9.98
C MET A 111 -6.25 -4.91 -9.87
N ASP A 112 -7.58 -5.04 -9.83
CA ASP A 112 -8.51 -3.91 -9.75
C ASP A 112 -8.28 -3.08 -8.48
N VAL A 113 -8.11 -3.76 -7.33
CA VAL A 113 -7.87 -3.05 -6.08
C VAL A 113 -6.42 -2.54 -5.99
N ASN A 114 -5.43 -3.44 -6.20
CA ASN A 114 -4.04 -3.15 -5.86
C ASN A 114 -3.29 -2.29 -6.89
N PHE A 115 -3.67 -2.39 -8.17
CA PHE A 115 -3.03 -1.63 -9.25
C PHE A 115 -3.96 -0.55 -9.82
N TYR A 116 -5.15 -0.93 -10.31
CA TYR A 116 -6.05 0.07 -10.89
C TYR A 116 -6.55 1.06 -9.85
N GLY A 117 -6.80 0.64 -8.59
CA GLY A 117 -7.12 1.56 -7.50
C GLY A 117 -6.03 2.61 -7.25
N VAL A 118 -4.76 2.20 -7.29
CA VAL A 118 -3.62 3.14 -7.21
C VAL A 118 -3.57 4.04 -8.44
N LEU A 119 -3.73 3.48 -9.64
CA LEU A 119 -3.74 4.24 -10.90
C LEU A 119 -4.85 5.30 -10.91
N HIS A 120 -6.06 4.97 -10.45
CA HIS A 120 -7.17 5.92 -10.35
C HIS A 120 -6.83 7.09 -9.43
N GLY A 121 -6.22 6.83 -8.27
CA GLY A 121 -5.76 7.87 -7.35
C GLY A 121 -4.67 8.75 -7.97
N VAL A 122 -3.71 8.16 -8.68
CA VAL A 122 -2.66 8.89 -9.42
C VAL A 122 -3.30 9.80 -10.48
N LEU A 123 -4.17 9.24 -11.34
CA LEU A 123 -4.82 9.99 -12.41
C LEU A 123 -5.70 11.14 -11.90
N ALA A 124 -6.30 10.98 -10.70
CA ALA A 124 -7.09 12.02 -10.07
C ALA A 124 -6.23 13.13 -9.43
N ALA A 125 -5.16 12.76 -8.72
CA ALA A 125 -4.36 13.71 -7.94
C ALA A 125 -3.25 14.40 -8.76
N TYR A 126 -2.59 13.67 -9.67
CA TYR A 126 -1.42 14.18 -10.39
C TYR A 126 -1.71 15.48 -11.16
N PRO A 127 -2.79 15.63 -11.97
CA PRO A 127 -3.10 16.88 -12.66
C PRO A 127 -3.37 18.05 -11.70
N ILE A 128 -3.99 17.78 -10.55
CA ILE A 128 -4.25 18.78 -9.51
C ILE A 128 -2.93 19.30 -8.93
N MET A 129 -2.02 18.38 -8.57
CA MET A 129 -0.72 18.70 -8.01
C MET A 129 0.20 19.42 -9.02
N VAL A 130 0.15 19.03 -10.30
CA VAL A 130 0.86 19.75 -11.38
C VAL A 130 0.36 21.19 -11.50
N LYS A 131 -0.96 21.42 -11.55
CA LYS A 131 -1.55 22.76 -11.59
C LYS A 131 -1.19 23.59 -10.34
N GLN A 132 -1.05 22.92 -9.19
CA GLN A 132 -0.68 23.52 -7.92
C GLN A 132 0.84 23.83 -7.84
N GLY A 133 1.66 23.23 -8.71
CA GLY A 133 3.13 23.30 -8.68
C GLY A 133 3.74 22.59 -7.47
N SER A 134 2.96 21.78 -6.75
CA SER A 134 3.41 21.06 -5.55
C SER A 134 2.46 19.92 -5.21
N GLY A 135 3.00 18.85 -4.63
CA GLY A 135 2.24 17.71 -4.12
C GLY A 135 3.12 16.49 -3.91
N HIS A 136 2.61 15.51 -3.20
CA HIS A 136 3.32 14.26 -2.96
C HIS A 136 2.38 13.06 -3.07
N ILE A 137 2.61 12.23 -4.06
CA ILE A 137 1.90 10.97 -4.26
C ILE A 137 2.68 9.87 -3.55
N VAL A 138 2.00 9.13 -2.68
CA VAL A 138 2.58 8.02 -1.92
C VAL A 138 1.81 6.75 -2.28
N ASN A 139 2.46 5.83 -2.98
CA ASN A 139 1.85 4.59 -3.44
C ASN A 139 2.32 3.40 -2.60
N THR A 140 1.39 2.66 -2.01
CA THR A 140 1.70 1.45 -1.23
C THR A 140 1.84 0.25 -2.15
N ALA A 141 3.09 -0.09 -2.48
CA ALA A 141 3.47 -1.35 -3.09
C ALA A 141 3.68 -2.44 -2.01
N SER A 142 4.78 -3.15 -2.09
CA SER A 142 5.22 -4.19 -1.13
C SER A 142 6.65 -4.60 -1.47
N LEU A 143 7.34 -5.27 -0.58
CA LEU A 143 8.54 -6.04 -0.92
C LEU A 143 8.25 -7.07 -2.03
N ALA A 144 7.03 -7.60 -2.11
CA ALA A 144 6.56 -8.46 -3.20
C ALA A 144 6.53 -7.77 -4.58
N GLY A 145 6.60 -6.44 -4.64
CA GLY A 145 6.80 -5.67 -5.88
C GLY A 145 8.26 -5.55 -6.31
N LEU A 146 9.20 -6.08 -5.52
CA LEU A 146 10.64 -6.00 -5.75
C LEU A 146 11.31 -7.39 -5.72
N ALA A 147 10.64 -8.39 -5.19
CA ALA A 147 11.20 -9.69 -4.88
C ALA A 147 10.39 -10.84 -5.51
N ILE A 148 11.03 -12.00 -5.63
CA ILE A 148 10.36 -13.24 -6.02
C ILE A 148 9.52 -13.73 -4.84
N THR A 149 8.22 -13.91 -5.05
CA THR A 149 7.27 -14.35 -4.02
C THR A 149 6.42 -15.52 -4.52
N PRO A 150 6.92 -16.76 -4.45
CA PRO A 150 6.11 -17.93 -4.76
C PRO A 150 4.82 -17.96 -3.95
N THR A 151 3.76 -18.52 -4.50
CA THR A 151 2.41 -18.57 -3.89
C THR A 151 1.68 -17.23 -3.73
N MET A 152 2.21 -16.15 -4.30
CA MET A 152 1.62 -14.81 -4.25
C MET A 152 1.60 -14.13 -5.64
N SER A 153 1.46 -14.91 -6.71
CA SER A 153 1.71 -14.42 -8.08
C SER A 153 0.85 -13.22 -8.48
N ALA A 154 -0.47 -13.25 -8.25
CA ALA A 154 -1.36 -12.13 -8.56
C ALA A 154 -1.01 -10.87 -7.73
N TYR A 155 -0.74 -11.05 -6.44
CA TYR A 155 -0.31 -9.97 -5.56
C TYR A 155 1.03 -9.38 -6.00
N ALA A 156 2.02 -10.24 -6.27
CA ALA A 156 3.34 -9.80 -6.71
C ALA A 156 3.27 -9.02 -8.04
N ALA A 157 2.51 -9.52 -9.02
CA ALA A 157 2.31 -8.85 -10.29
C ALA A 157 1.71 -7.44 -10.09
N SER A 158 0.64 -7.34 -9.28
CA SER A 158 0.01 -6.04 -8.97
C SER A 158 0.98 -5.06 -8.31
N LYS A 159 1.80 -5.53 -7.36
CA LYS A 159 2.75 -4.68 -6.63
C LYS A 159 3.99 -4.30 -7.47
N HIS A 160 4.43 -5.15 -8.40
CA HIS A 160 5.44 -4.77 -9.40
C HIS A 160 4.91 -3.68 -10.35
N ALA A 161 3.65 -3.77 -10.79
CA ALA A 161 3.02 -2.75 -11.59
C ALA A 161 2.96 -1.39 -10.87
N VAL A 162 2.63 -1.37 -9.57
CA VAL A 162 2.67 -0.15 -8.74
C VAL A 162 4.07 0.44 -8.66
N VAL A 163 5.12 -0.39 -8.48
CA VAL A 163 6.51 0.09 -8.45
C VAL A 163 6.89 0.70 -9.80
N GLY A 164 6.57 0.04 -10.91
CA GLY A 164 6.86 0.54 -12.26
C GLY A 164 6.17 1.87 -12.54
N LEU A 165 4.86 1.96 -12.27
CA LEU A 165 4.08 3.19 -12.38
C LEU A 165 4.69 4.32 -11.55
N SER A 166 4.96 4.06 -10.27
CA SER A 166 5.46 5.08 -9.34
C SER A 166 6.81 5.66 -9.77
N ARG A 167 7.71 4.82 -10.27
CA ARG A 167 9.03 5.24 -10.75
C ARG A 167 8.93 6.09 -12.02
N ALA A 168 8.04 5.71 -12.94
CA ALA A 168 7.81 6.47 -14.17
C ALA A 168 7.28 7.88 -13.85
N ILE A 169 6.19 7.98 -13.08
CA ILE A 169 5.58 9.27 -12.74
C ILE A 169 6.45 10.12 -11.80
N ARG A 170 7.35 9.50 -11.03
CA ARG A 170 8.35 10.25 -10.25
C ARG A 170 9.30 11.01 -11.18
N ALA A 171 9.80 10.36 -12.23
CA ALA A 171 10.68 11.01 -13.20
C ALA A 171 9.94 12.14 -13.96
N GLU A 172 8.68 11.93 -14.34
CA GLU A 172 7.84 12.95 -14.98
C GLU A 172 7.55 14.13 -14.04
N GLY A 173 7.34 13.87 -12.75
CA GLY A 173 6.91 14.85 -11.74
C GLY A 173 7.99 15.85 -11.30
N VAL A 174 9.26 15.50 -11.42
CA VAL A 174 10.38 16.31 -10.87
C VAL A 174 10.31 17.77 -11.32
N ALA A 175 10.18 18.02 -12.63
CA ALA A 175 10.12 19.37 -13.18
C ALA A 175 8.77 20.07 -12.95
N LEU A 176 7.75 19.33 -12.51
CA LEU A 176 6.38 19.80 -12.31
C LEU A 176 6.05 20.05 -10.82
N GLY A 177 7.04 19.90 -9.92
CA GLY A 177 6.86 20.07 -8.48
C GLY A 177 6.12 18.92 -7.80
N VAL A 178 5.91 17.78 -8.47
CA VAL A 178 5.22 16.61 -7.92
C VAL A 178 6.21 15.57 -7.45
N LYS A 179 6.17 15.26 -6.16
CA LYS A 179 6.97 14.18 -5.55
C LYS A 179 6.21 12.86 -5.61
N VAL A 180 6.96 11.76 -5.71
CA VAL A 180 6.36 10.42 -5.66
C VAL A 180 7.23 9.51 -4.80
N THR A 181 6.64 8.85 -3.83
CA THR A 181 7.29 7.85 -2.97
C THR A 181 6.54 6.52 -3.08
N THR A 182 7.28 5.44 -3.22
CA THR A 182 6.74 4.08 -3.23
C THR A 182 7.06 3.38 -1.93
N LEU A 183 6.03 3.01 -1.18
CA LEU A 183 6.19 2.24 0.06
C LEU A 183 6.28 0.75 -0.29
N CYS A 184 7.38 0.12 0.10
CA CYS A 184 7.66 -1.29 -0.13
C CYS A 184 7.85 -2.02 1.21
N PRO A 185 6.79 -2.11 2.06
CA PRO A 185 6.88 -2.86 3.30
C PRO A 185 7.04 -4.35 3.02
N SER A 186 7.78 -5.04 3.92
CA SER A 186 7.73 -6.47 4.08
C SER A 186 6.51 -6.84 4.94
N PHE A 187 6.61 -7.83 5.77
CA PHE A 187 5.50 -8.27 6.64
C PHE A 187 5.35 -7.33 7.84
N ILE A 188 4.26 -6.54 7.83
CA ILE A 188 3.85 -5.67 8.93
C ILE A 188 2.55 -6.21 9.50
N GLU A 189 2.39 -6.13 10.81
CA GLU A 189 1.16 -6.51 11.49
C GLU A 189 -0.03 -5.67 10.96
N SER A 190 -1.00 -6.36 10.34
CA SER A 190 -2.17 -5.72 9.74
C SER A 190 -3.22 -6.78 9.41
N SER A 191 -4.46 -6.37 9.20
CA SER A 191 -5.58 -7.22 8.79
C SER A 191 -5.49 -7.76 7.35
N ILE A 192 -4.41 -7.47 6.62
CA ILE A 192 -4.23 -7.97 5.26
C ILE A 192 -4.14 -9.49 5.21
N TYR A 193 -3.60 -10.12 6.27
CA TYR A 193 -3.45 -11.58 6.34
C TYR A 193 -4.80 -12.30 6.46
N GLU A 194 -5.72 -11.71 7.23
CA GLU A 194 -7.07 -12.24 7.45
C GLU A 194 -7.99 -11.98 6.25
N ASN A 195 -7.75 -10.87 5.53
CA ASN A 195 -8.57 -10.41 4.40
C ASN A 195 -7.97 -10.79 3.03
N SER A 196 -6.98 -11.69 3.00
CA SER A 196 -6.39 -12.15 1.73
C SER A 196 -7.32 -13.10 0.99
N ILE A 197 -7.36 -12.98 -0.34
CA ILE A 197 -7.93 -14.01 -1.21
C ILE A 197 -7.01 -15.22 -1.16
N THR A 198 -7.59 -16.42 -1.03
CA THR A 198 -6.83 -17.66 -0.97
C THR A 198 -7.21 -18.61 -2.10
N ALA A 199 -6.23 -19.38 -2.58
CA ALA A 199 -6.43 -20.40 -3.62
C ALA A 199 -5.65 -21.66 -3.27
N GLY A 200 -6.36 -22.78 -3.05
CA GLY A 200 -5.76 -24.10 -2.84
C GLY A 200 -4.90 -24.25 -1.58
N ILE A 201 -5.09 -23.41 -0.55
CA ILE A 201 -4.28 -23.48 0.69
C ILE A 201 -4.98 -24.20 1.86
N GLY A 202 -6.18 -24.73 1.65
CA GLY A 202 -6.96 -25.42 2.69
C GLY A 202 -7.17 -24.55 3.93
N ASP A 203 -7.06 -25.17 5.11
CA ASP A 203 -7.20 -24.48 6.41
C ASP A 203 -5.94 -23.68 6.83
N THR A 204 -4.92 -23.58 5.96
CA THR A 204 -3.70 -22.84 6.26
C THR A 204 -4.00 -21.34 6.25
N THR A 205 -3.65 -20.65 7.32
CA THR A 205 -3.79 -19.19 7.38
C THR A 205 -2.64 -18.50 6.65
N VAL A 206 -2.94 -17.42 5.93
CA VAL A 206 -1.91 -16.62 5.23
C VAL A 206 -0.82 -16.15 6.20
N ARG A 207 -1.18 -15.81 7.44
CA ARG A 207 -0.24 -15.40 8.49
C ARG A 207 0.78 -16.51 8.82
N SER A 208 0.38 -17.79 8.82
CA SER A 208 1.28 -18.92 9.09
C SER A 208 2.25 -19.22 7.95
N MET A 209 2.00 -18.67 6.76
CA MET A 209 2.86 -18.81 5.58
C MET A 209 4.00 -17.76 5.54
N VAL A 210 3.96 -16.76 6.42
CA VAL A 210 4.95 -15.68 6.46
C VAL A 210 6.32 -16.22 6.89
N PRO A 211 7.37 -16.14 6.05
CA PRO A 211 8.67 -16.77 6.33
C PRO A 211 9.61 -15.88 7.16
N PHE A 212 9.19 -14.67 7.52
CA PHE A 212 10.01 -13.67 8.23
C PHE A 212 9.27 -13.13 9.45
N PRO A 213 9.98 -12.54 10.44
CA PRO A 213 9.34 -11.85 11.54
C PRO A 213 8.39 -10.74 11.06
N ILE A 214 7.19 -10.71 11.63
CA ILE A 214 6.21 -9.66 11.38
C ILE A 214 6.60 -8.44 12.22
N ILE A 215 6.71 -7.28 11.56
CA ILE A 215 7.09 -6.02 12.21
C ILE A 215 5.85 -5.46 12.94
N PRO A 216 5.99 -4.99 14.19
CA PRO A 216 4.91 -4.27 14.87
C PRO A 216 4.40 -3.10 14.04
N LEU A 217 3.07 -2.94 13.94
CA LEU A 217 2.41 -1.95 13.10
C LEU A 217 2.98 -0.53 13.28
N ARG A 218 3.10 -0.07 14.54
CA ARG A 218 3.62 1.27 14.86
C ARG A 218 5.05 1.48 14.37
N GLN A 219 5.92 0.50 14.53
CA GLN A 219 7.30 0.57 14.02
C GLN A 219 7.34 0.69 12.50
N GLY A 220 6.50 -0.11 11.82
CA GLY A 220 6.36 -0.05 10.37
C GLY A 220 5.90 1.33 9.89
N ILE A 221 4.85 1.88 10.50
CA ILE A 221 4.30 3.20 10.16
C ILE A 221 5.35 4.30 10.30
N LEU A 222 6.05 4.36 11.43
CA LEU A 222 7.07 5.39 11.66
C LEU A 222 8.20 5.32 10.64
N ALA A 223 8.65 4.12 10.29
CA ALA A 223 9.69 3.94 9.28
C ALA A 223 9.22 4.34 7.87
N LEU A 224 7.96 4.03 7.51
CA LEU A 224 7.37 4.42 6.22
C LEU A 224 7.23 5.95 6.11
N ILE A 225 6.71 6.60 7.15
CA ILE A 225 6.53 8.06 7.17
C ILE A 225 7.88 8.76 7.10
N ALA A 226 8.90 8.28 7.80
CA ALA A 226 10.26 8.85 7.71
C ALA A 226 10.79 8.82 6.27
N GLY A 227 10.55 7.75 5.51
CA GLY A 227 10.91 7.71 4.09
C GLY A 227 10.15 8.72 3.23
N VAL A 228 8.86 8.97 3.54
CA VAL A 228 8.06 10.02 2.87
C VAL A 228 8.61 11.42 3.20
N GLU A 229 8.97 11.68 4.44
CA GLU A 229 9.57 12.95 4.87
C GLU A 229 10.87 13.24 4.10
N HIS A 230 11.70 12.23 3.87
CA HIS A 230 12.94 12.33 3.11
C HIS A 230 12.73 12.26 1.58
N ASN A 231 11.48 12.17 1.11
CA ASN A 231 11.16 12.01 -0.32
C ASN A 231 11.93 10.85 -0.97
N GLU A 232 12.08 9.72 -0.24
CA GLU A 232 12.72 8.52 -0.81
C GLU A 232 11.91 7.98 -1.99
N GLU A 233 12.60 7.52 -3.04
CA GLU A 233 11.95 6.87 -4.19
C GLU A 233 11.27 5.57 -3.78
N LEU A 234 12.02 4.71 -3.07
CA LEU A 234 11.57 3.41 -2.59
C LEU A 234 11.86 3.28 -1.09
N VAL A 235 10.80 3.24 -0.29
CA VAL A 235 10.89 3.03 1.16
C VAL A 235 10.75 1.53 1.44
N VAL A 236 11.89 0.83 1.52
CA VAL A 236 11.93 -0.61 1.78
C VAL A 236 12.17 -0.86 3.26
N ILE A 237 11.23 -1.50 3.94
CA ILE A 237 11.30 -1.84 5.36
C ILE A 237 11.00 -3.32 5.63
N PRO A 238 11.68 -3.92 6.63
CA PRO A 238 12.80 -3.41 7.41
C PRO A 238 14.08 -3.26 6.56
N ARG A 239 15.12 -2.67 7.14
CA ARG A 239 16.40 -2.49 6.41
C ARG A 239 16.97 -3.80 5.85
N VAL A 240 16.79 -4.93 6.55
CA VAL A 240 17.20 -6.26 6.06
C VAL A 240 16.46 -6.69 4.79
N ALA A 241 15.24 -6.24 4.55
CA ALA A 241 14.52 -6.49 3.30
C ALA A 241 15.19 -5.78 2.11
N ARG A 242 15.85 -4.64 2.36
CA ARG A 242 16.65 -3.92 1.35
C ARG A 242 17.85 -4.75 0.89
N THR A 243 18.53 -5.43 1.82
CA THR A 243 19.64 -6.35 1.49
C THR A 243 19.13 -7.55 0.68
N LEU A 244 17.99 -8.13 1.06
CA LEU A 244 17.36 -9.22 0.31
C LEU A 244 17.02 -8.78 -1.13
N TRP A 245 16.44 -7.60 -1.30
CA TRP A 245 16.15 -7.03 -2.61
C TRP A 245 17.41 -6.87 -3.47
N TRP A 246 18.50 -6.34 -2.90
CA TRP A 246 19.78 -6.23 -3.59
C TRP A 246 20.31 -7.63 -4.01
N MET A 247 20.25 -8.62 -3.14
CA MET A 247 20.66 -9.99 -3.48
C MET A 247 19.84 -10.57 -4.64
N ILE A 248 18.52 -10.38 -4.64
CA ILE A 248 17.65 -10.85 -5.72
C ILE A 248 18.00 -10.17 -7.04
N ARG A 249 18.31 -8.86 -7.00
CA ARG A 249 18.62 -8.09 -8.20
C ARG A 249 19.97 -8.45 -8.83
N PHE A 250 20.99 -8.68 -8.02
CA PHE A 250 22.36 -8.88 -8.51
C PHE A 250 22.82 -10.34 -8.52
N ALA A 251 22.16 -11.22 -7.77
CA ALA A 251 22.45 -12.65 -7.72
C ALA A 251 21.17 -13.52 -7.87
N PRO A 252 20.36 -13.32 -8.93
CA PRO A 252 19.04 -13.95 -9.06
C PRO A 252 19.12 -15.47 -9.08
N ARG A 253 20.15 -16.07 -9.71
CA ARG A 253 20.33 -17.54 -9.77
C ARG A 253 20.54 -18.16 -8.38
N MET A 254 21.33 -17.52 -7.53
CA MET A 254 21.57 -17.97 -6.16
C MET A 254 20.28 -17.92 -5.32
N MET A 255 19.48 -16.88 -5.50
CA MET A 255 18.23 -16.71 -4.77
C MET A 255 17.11 -17.64 -5.24
N ALA A 256 17.07 -17.98 -6.54
CA ALA A 256 16.06 -18.88 -7.09
C ALA A 256 16.02 -20.25 -6.39
N GLY A 257 17.18 -20.83 -6.09
CA GLY A 257 17.27 -22.12 -5.38
C GLY A 257 16.67 -22.08 -3.96
N LYS A 258 16.85 -20.96 -3.23
CA LYS A 258 16.24 -20.76 -1.90
C LYS A 258 14.72 -20.68 -1.98
N PHE A 259 14.18 -19.98 -2.97
CA PHE A 259 12.73 -19.89 -3.15
C PHE A 259 12.10 -21.22 -3.56
N GLN A 260 12.77 -22.03 -4.38
CA GLN A 260 12.32 -23.38 -4.73
C GLN A 260 12.28 -24.31 -3.52
N SER A 261 13.29 -24.26 -2.64
CA SER A 261 13.29 -25.06 -1.40
C SER A 261 12.16 -24.69 -0.45
N ASN A 262 11.85 -23.39 -0.32
CA ASN A 262 10.73 -22.91 0.48
C ASN A 262 9.38 -23.38 -0.08
N LEU A 263 9.21 -23.35 -1.41
CA LEU A 263 8.00 -23.86 -2.06
C LEU A 263 7.82 -25.36 -1.85
N SER A 264 8.91 -26.13 -1.91
CA SER A 264 8.88 -27.58 -1.64
C SER A 264 8.51 -27.89 -0.19
N TYR A 265 8.94 -27.05 0.76
CA TYR A 265 8.54 -27.15 2.17
C TYR A 265 7.04 -26.83 2.35
N PHE A 266 6.55 -25.77 1.70
CA PHE A 266 5.15 -25.38 1.70
C PHE A 266 4.24 -26.50 1.17
N ARG A 267 4.58 -27.08 0.01
CA ARG A 267 3.83 -28.20 -0.60
C ARG A 267 3.79 -29.44 0.28
N ARG A 268 4.88 -29.73 1.01
CA ARG A 268 4.90 -30.84 1.97
C ARG A 268 3.94 -30.62 3.14
N LYS A 269 3.88 -29.39 3.66
CA LYS A 269 2.95 -29.02 4.75
C LYS A 269 1.48 -29.13 4.32
N GLN A 270 1.15 -28.76 3.10
CA GLN A 270 -0.22 -28.90 2.57
C GLN A 270 -0.65 -30.36 2.35
N ARG A 271 0.29 -31.25 2.02
CA ARG A 271 0.00 -32.68 1.82
C ARG A 271 -0.17 -33.47 3.12
N ILE A 272 0.16 -32.91 4.27
CA ILE A 272 0.04 -33.52 5.60
C ILE A 272 -1.28 -33.09 6.29
N ALA A 273 -2.00 -32.13 5.75
CA ALA A 273 -3.36 -31.86 6.15
C ALA A 273 -4.28 -32.86 5.44
N PRO A 274 -5.11 -33.67 6.17
CA PRO A 274 -6.03 -34.65 5.58
C PRO A 274 -7.05 -34.00 4.67
#